data_757dc2751c3fafa5ec4960634db36e83
#
_entry.id   757dc2751c3fafa5ec4960634db36e83
#
_cell.length_a   1.000
_cell.length_b   1.000
_cell.length_c   1.000
_cell.angle_alpha   90.00
_cell.angle_beta   90.00
_cell.angle_gamma   90.00
#
_symmetry.space_group_name_H-M   'P 1'
#
loop_
_entity.id
_entity.type
_entity.pdbx_description
1 polymer ?
#
loop_
_entity_poly.entity_id
_entity_poly.type
_entity_poly.pdbx_seq_one_letter_code
_entity_poly.pdbx_strand_id
1 'polypeptide(L)'
;MLLAASEGRHWRYEVCEHPDGYLVQMRDLETGDLDEEFSTIFRTMPVAFAYAEMSAAFERYAAAELESVEDDQIEFDLEATERNFIDLSDRLGDSGVNGIAAKAWEQQTAQPIARVLH
;
A
#
# COMPACT_ATOMS: atom_id res chain seq x y z
N MET A 1 1.21 1.13 13.59
CA MET A 1 2.57 1.67 13.48
C MET A 1 3.06 1.55 12.05
N LEU A 2 3.62 2.63 11.55
CA LEU A 2 4.19 2.67 10.19
C LEU A 2 5.49 1.88 10.15
N LEU A 3 5.58 0.93 9.24
CA LEU A 3 6.77 0.07 9.08
C LEU A 3 7.64 0.49 7.90
N ALA A 4 7.02 0.93 6.81
CA ALA A 4 7.72 1.33 5.59
C ALA A 4 6.81 2.18 4.73
N ALA A 5 7.40 2.89 3.77
CA ALA A 5 6.65 3.66 2.79
C ALA A 5 7.41 3.72 1.48
N SER A 6 6.68 3.75 0.38
CA SER A 6 7.22 3.94 -0.97
C SER A 6 6.44 5.06 -1.65
N GLU A 7 7.16 6.00 -2.24
CA GLU A 7 6.52 7.16 -2.85
C GLU A 7 6.36 7.01 -4.36
N GLY A 8 5.13 7.18 -4.83
CA GLY A 8 4.84 7.38 -6.23
C GLY A 8 4.99 8.85 -6.61
N ARG A 9 4.28 9.29 -7.63
CA ARG A 9 4.31 10.68 -8.11
C ARG A 9 3.48 11.61 -7.23
N HIS A 10 2.27 11.17 -6.85
CA HIS A 10 1.31 11.97 -6.10
C HIS A 10 0.92 11.32 -4.76
N TRP A 11 1.23 10.07 -4.57
CA TRP A 11 0.80 9.28 -3.43
C TRP A 11 1.96 8.56 -2.79
N ARG A 12 1.87 8.41 -1.48
CA ARG A 12 2.78 7.58 -0.71
C ARG A 12 2.05 6.32 -0.28
N TYR A 13 2.65 5.16 -0.53
CA TYR A 13 2.09 3.86 -0.18
C TYR A 13 2.75 3.40 1.12
N GLU A 14 1.96 3.33 2.17
CA GLU A 14 2.43 3.08 3.53
C GLU A 14 2.07 1.67 3.97
N VAL A 15 3.04 0.98 4.61
CA VAL A 15 2.80 -0.33 5.22
C VAL A 15 2.73 -0.15 6.73
N CYS A 16 1.61 -0.53 7.32
CA CYS A 16 1.36 -0.38 8.75
C CYS A 16 0.99 -1.71 9.38
N GLU A 17 1.28 -1.86 10.66
CA GLU A 17 0.76 -2.98 11.43
C GLU A 17 -0.77 -2.90 11.53
N HIS A 18 -1.41 -4.06 11.48
CA HIS A 18 -2.86 -4.19 11.56
C HIS A 18 -3.19 -5.48 12.33
N PRO A 19 -4.32 -5.54 13.06
CA PRO A 19 -4.69 -6.77 13.77
C PRO A 19 -4.75 -8.02 12.91
N ASP A 20 -5.08 -7.88 11.63
CA ASP A 20 -5.20 -8.99 10.70
C ASP A 20 -3.94 -9.19 9.83
N GLY A 21 -2.86 -8.45 10.08
CA GLY A 21 -1.61 -8.59 9.36
C GLY A 21 -0.92 -7.26 9.09
N TYR A 22 -0.76 -6.92 7.83
CA TYR A 22 -0.04 -5.72 7.39
C TYR A 22 -0.88 -4.96 6.39
N LEU A 23 -1.27 -3.76 6.76
CA LEU A 23 -2.11 -2.90 5.94
C LEU A 23 -1.25 -2.06 5.01
N VAL A 24 -1.57 -2.07 3.73
CA VAL A 24 -1.02 -1.12 2.76
C VAL A 24 -2.08 -0.08 2.48
N GLN A 25 -1.75 1.19 2.70
CA GLN A 25 -2.65 2.33 2.54
C GLN A 25 -1.99 3.39 1.67
N MET A 26 -2.79 4.30 1.13
CA MET A 26 -2.32 5.34 0.22
C MET A 26 -2.59 6.72 0.82
N ARG A 27 -1.54 7.55 0.88
CA ARG A 27 -1.62 8.91 1.43
C ARG A 27 -1.25 9.93 0.37
N ASP A 28 -2.07 10.96 0.22
CA ASP A 28 -1.80 12.06 -0.70
C ASP A 28 -0.56 12.84 -0.23
N LEU A 29 0.42 12.99 -1.12
CA LEU A 29 1.66 13.71 -0.79
C LEU A 29 1.46 15.22 -0.62
N GLU A 30 0.43 15.78 -1.22
CA GLU A 30 0.15 17.20 -1.15
C GLU A 30 -0.68 17.55 0.09
N THR A 31 -1.76 16.81 0.34
CA THR A 31 -2.70 17.12 1.42
C THR A 31 -2.43 16.35 2.71
N GLY A 32 -1.75 15.22 2.62
CA GLY A 32 -1.55 14.31 3.76
C GLY A 32 -2.75 13.45 4.09
N ASP A 33 -3.81 13.51 3.29
CA ASP A 33 -5.02 12.72 3.53
C ASP A 33 -4.87 11.29 3.04
N LEU A 34 -5.49 10.36 3.77
CA LEU A 34 -5.57 8.97 3.34
C LEU A 34 -6.68 8.78 2.31
N ASP A 35 -6.42 7.95 1.31
CA ASP A 35 -7.47 7.44 0.43
C ASP A 35 -8.20 6.32 1.17
N GLU A 36 -9.45 6.54 1.51
CA GLU A 36 -10.24 5.59 2.30
C GLU A 36 -10.67 4.37 1.50
N GLU A 37 -10.63 4.45 0.17
CA GLU A 37 -11.00 3.33 -0.69
C GLU A 37 -9.84 2.40 -1.01
N PHE A 38 -8.60 2.91 -0.97
CA PHE A 38 -7.43 2.10 -1.27
C PHE A 38 -6.82 1.56 0.02
N SER A 39 -7.06 0.28 0.29
CA SER A 39 -6.35 -0.41 1.34
C SER A 39 -6.40 -1.92 1.10
N THR A 40 -5.29 -2.58 1.38
CA THR A 40 -5.16 -4.02 1.23
C THR A 40 -4.41 -4.56 2.44
N ILE A 41 -4.90 -5.66 3.00
CA ILE A 41 -4.26 -6.33 4.14
C ILE A 41 -3.59 -7.60 3.63
N PHE A 42 -2.32 -7.75 3.96
CA PHE A 42 -1.53 -8.95 3.68
C PHE A 42 -1.20 -9.66 4.99
N ARG A 43 -1.05 -10.97 4.91
CA ARG A 43 -0.68 -11.75 6.09
C ARG A 43 0.81 -11.70 6.38
N THR A 44 1.61 -11.42 5.36
CA THR A 44 3.07 -11.43 5.47
C THR A 44 3.65 -10.07 5.14
N MET A 45 4.65 -9.67 5.92
CA MET A 45 5.31 -8.38 5.75
C MET A 45 6.03 -8.25 4.40
N PRO A 46 6.79 -9.27 3.93
CA PRO A 46 7.46 -9.15 2.62
C PRO A 46 6.51 -8.90 1.46
N VAL A 47 5.34 -9.52 1.46
CA VAL A 47 4.35 -9.32 0.40
C VAL A 47 3.76 -7.91 0.48
N ALA A 48 3.46 -7.43 1.69
CA ALA A 48 2.96 -6.07 1.89
C ALA A 48 3.97 -5.02 1.38
N PHE A 49 5.26 -5.21 1.70
CA PHE A 49 6.32 -4.31 1.23
C PHE A 49 6.44 -4.34 -0.29
N ALA A 50 6.41 -5.54 -0.88
CA ALA A 50 6.49 -5.68 -2.34
C ALA A 50 5.29 -5.02 -3.03
N TYR A 51 4.11 -5.13 -2.45
CA TYR A 51 2.90 -4.50 -2.98
C TYR A 51 3.00 -2.97 -2.95
N ALA A 52 3.49 -2.41 -1.86
CA ALA A 52 3.67 -0.96 -1.73
C ALA A 52 4.68 -0.44 -2.77
N GLU A 53 5.80 -1.14 -2.94
CA GLU A 53 6.81 -0.77 -3.94
C GLU A 53 6.26 -0.86 -5.37
N MET A 54 5.53 -1.93 -5.68
CA MET A 54 4.91 -2.10 -6.99
C MET A 54 3.88 -1.02 -7.26
N SER A 55 3.04 -0.70 -6.27
CA SER A 55 2.02 0.33 -6.42
C SER A 55 2.63 1.70 -6.69
N ALA A 56 3.70 2.06 -5.97
CA ALA A 56 4.42 3.30 -6.19
C ALA A 56 5.07 3.34 -7.58
N ALA A 57 5.69 2.23 -8.01
CA ALA A 57 6.32 2.15 -9.32
C ALA A 57 5.27 2.25 -10.44
N PHE A 58 4.12 1.63 -10.27
CA PHE A 58 3.01 1.71 -11.23
C PHE A 58 2.52 3.15 -11.37
N GLU A 59 2.34 3.84 -10.26
CA GLU A 59 1.88 5.24 -10.28
C GLU A 59 2.90 6.15 -10.98
N ARG A 60 4.20 5.97 -10.72
CA ARG A 60 5.25 6.72 -11.40
C ARG A 60 5.22 6.46 -12.91
N TYR A 61 5.01 5.20 -13.31
CA TYR A 61 4.91 4.83 -14.71
C TYR A 61 3.70 5.48 -15.37
N ALA A 62 2.53 5.42 -14.73
CA ALA A 62 1.31 6.02 -15.25
C ALA A 62 1.45 7.54 -15.39
N ALA A 63 2.06 8.21 -14.41
CA ALA A 63 2.31 9.64 -14.46
C ALA A 63 3.27 10.00 -15.59
N ALA A 64 4.33 9.22 -15.80
CA ALA A 64 5.27 9.44 -16.89
C ALA A 64 4.61 9.31 -18.26
N GLU A 65 3.71 8.34 -18.41
CA GLU A 65 2.92 8.18 -19.65
C GLU A 65 2.07 9.41 -19.92
N LEU A 66 1.36 9.92 -18.91
CA LEU A 66 0.51 11.10 -19.06
C LEU A 66 1.32 12.37 -19.36
N GLU A 67 2.51 12.49 -18.80
CA GLU A 67 3.39 13.65 -19.00
C GLU A 67 4.28 13.50 -20.22
N SER A 68 4.17 12.39 -20.96
CA SER A 68 4.99 12.07 -22.12
C SER A 68 6.48 12.04 -21.79
N VAL A 69 6.83 11.59 -20.60
CA VAL A 69 8.21 11.42 -20.16
C VAL A 69 8.65 10.00 -20.52
N GLU A 70 9.76 9.88 -21.25
CA GLU A 70 10.37 8.59 -21.55
C GLU A 70 11.55 8.37 -20.60
N ASP A 71 11.46 7.31 -19.77
CA ASP A 71 12.51 6.95 -18.84
C ASP A 71 12.50 5.43 -18.68
N ASP A 72 13.54 4.80 -19.23
CA ASP A 72 13.68 3.35 -19.18
C ASP A 72 13.77 2.81 -17.75
N GLN A 73 14.30 3.62 -16.82
CA GLN A 73 14.40 3.22 -15.42
C GLN A 73 13.03 3.09 -14.77
N ILE A 74 12.09 3.97 -15.11
CA ILE A 74 10.71 3.91 -14.59
C ILE A 74 10.04 2.62 -15.04
N GLU A 75 10.19 2.27 -16.31
CA GLU A 75 9.63 1.03 -16.86
C GLU A 75 10.31 -0.20 -16.25
N PHE A 76 11.62 -0.17 -16.09
CA PHE A 76 12.37 -1.24 -15.45
C PHE A 76 11.93 -1.45 -14.00
N ASP A 77 11.75 -0.37 -13.24
CA ASP A 77 11.31 -0.44 -11.86
C ASP A 77 9.92 -1.08 -11.75
N LEU A 78 9.01 -0.73 -12.66
CA LEU A 78 7.68 -1.33 -12.69
C LEU A 78 7.77 -2.84 -12.93
N GLU A 79 8.52 -3.25 -13.94
CA GLU A 79 8.68 -4.68 -14.27
C GLU A 79 9.32 -5.46 -13.13
N ALA A 80 10.34 -4.90 -12.50
CA ALA A 80 11.05 -5.55 -11.41
C ALA A 80 10.16 -5.69 -10.16
N THR A 81 9.42 -4.64 -9.81
CA THR A 81 8.53 -4.66 -8.64
C THR A 81 7.32 -5.56 -8.86
N GLU A 82 6.76 -5.59 -10.07
CA GLU A 82 5.68 -6.52 -10.39
C GLU A 82 6.13 -7.98 -10.25
N ARG A 83 7.29 -8.31 -10.82
CA ARG A 83 7.85 -9.66 -10.73
C ARG A 83 8.08 -10.07 -9.29
N ASN A 84 8.66 -9.18 -8.49
CA ASN A 84 8.93 -9.46 -7.09
C ASN A 84 7.63 -9.70 -6.31
N PHE A 85 6.62 -8.88 -6.52
CA PHE A 85 5.32 -9.04 -5.86
C PHE A 85 4.67 -10.37 -6.25
N ILE A 86 4.61 -10.69 -7.54
CA ILE A 86 3.99 -11.93 -8.02
C ILE A 86 4.72 -13.15 -7.43
N ASP A 87 6.04 -13.15 -7.47
CA ASP A 87 6.84 -14.25 -6.93
C ASP A 87 6.61 -14.46 -5.43
N LEU A 88 6.65 -13.39 -4.64
CA LEU A 88 6.43 -13.47 -3.19
C LEU A 88 4.99 -13.86 -2.87
N SER A 89 4.02 -13.27 -3.55
CA SER A 89 2.61 -13.58 -3.36
C SER A 89 2.32 -15.06 -3.62
N ASP A 90 2.87 -15.59 -4.71
CA ASP A 90 2.69 -17.00 -5.07
C ASP A 90 3.39 -17.94 -4.07
N ARG A 91 4.64 -17.64 -3.73
CA ARG A 91 5.41 -18.48 -2.81
C ARG A 91 4.84 -18.51 -1.41
N LEU A 92 4.33 -17.39 -0.93
CA LEU A 92 3.80 -17.29 0.43
C LEU A 92 2.28 -17.50 0.50
N GLY A 93 1.64 -17.69 -0.65
CA GLY A 93 0.20 -17.90 -0.71
C GLY A 93 -0.59 -16.73 -0.14
N ASP A 94 -0.13 -15.49 -0.41
CA ASP A 94 -0.66 -14.29 0.20
C ASP A 94 -0.97 -13.27 -0.88
N SER A 95 -2.21 -13.26 -1.36
CA SER A 95 -2.65 -12.33 -2.40
C SER A 95 -3.32 -11.06 -1.85
N GLY A 96 -3.44 -10.97 -0.55
CA GLY A 96 -4.07 -9.82 0.09
C GLY A 96 -5.58 -9.85 0.05
N VAL A 97 -6.20 -9.06 0.91
CA VAL A 97 -7.65 -8.85 0.95
C VAL A 97 -7.92 -7.36 1.16
N ASN A 98 -9.10 -6.91 0.77
CA ASN A 98 -9.47 -5.53 1.03
C ASN A 98 -9.45 -5.24 2.53
N GLY A 99 -8.89 -4.10 2.88
CA GLY A 99 -8.73 -3.70 4.26
C GLY A 99 -9.46 -2.40 4.57
N ILE A 100 -9.15 -1.88 5.73
CA ILE A 100 -9.67 -0.58 6.19
C ILE A 100 -8.45 0.32 6.34
N ALA A 101 -8.48 1.49 5.72
CA ALA A 101 -7.40 2.48 5.82
C ALA A 101 -7.16 2.85 7.29
N ALA A 102 -5.91 3.16 7.63
CA ALA A 102 -5.49 3.40 9.01
C ALA A 102 -6.35 4.42 9.72
N LYS A 103 -6.73 5.50 9.02
CA LYS A 103 -7.59 6.54 9.61
C LYS A 103 -8.93 5.97 10.05
N ALA A 104 -9.58 5.19 9.20
CA ALA A 104 -10.84 4.55 9.54
C ALA A 104 -10.66 3.51 10.63
N TRP A 105 -9.56 2.76 10.59
CA TRP A 105 -9.24 1.77 11.60
C TRP A 105 -8.99 2.41 12.96
N GLU A 106 -8.26 3.51 13.00
CA GLU A 106 -8.02 4.27 14.23
C GLU A 106 -9.34 4.78 14.84
N GLN A 107 -10.25 5.26 13.99
CA GLN A 107 -11.57 5.69 14.46
C GLN A 107 -12.35 4.52 15.04
N GLN A 108 -12.28 3.35 14.44
CA GLN A 108 -12.94 2.16 14.94
C GLN A 108 -12.35 1.71 16.28
N THR A 109 -11.02 1.72 16.41
CA THR A 109 -10.36 1.37 17.66
C THR A 109 -10.50 2.42 18.74
N ALA A 110 -10.73 3.67 18.39
CA ALA A 110 -11.00 4.72 19.37
C ALA A 110 -12.33 4.51 20.11
N GLN A 111 -13.22 3.68 19.57
CA GLN A 111 -14.53 3.37 20.15
C GLN A 111 -14.69 1.96 20.72
N PRO A 112 -13.64 1.13 20.83
CA PRO A 112 -13.83 -0.25 21.26
C PRO A 112 -14.26 -0.37 22.70
N ILE A 113 -13.93 0.59 23.55
CA ILE A 113 -14.34 0.58 24.96
C ILE A 113 -15.86 0.57 25.07
N ALA A 114 -16.52 1.42 24.32
CA ALA A 114 -17.99 1.47 24.31
C ALA A 114 -18.59 0.17 23.78
N ARG A 115 -17.95 -0.47 22.82
CA ARG A 115 -18.42 -1.74 22.25
C ARG A 115 -18.15 -2.92 23.16
N VAL A 116 -17.00 -2.94 23.79
CA VAL A 116 -16.60 -4.04 24.67
C VAL A 116 -17.45 -4.08 25.92
N LEU A 117 -17.92 -2.96 26.38
CA LEU A 117 -18.78 -2.88 27.57
C LEU A 117 -20.22 -3.35 27.32
N HIS A 118 -20.56 -3.56 26.09
CA HIS A 118 -21.85 -4.09 25.69
C HIS A 118 -21.79 -5.59 25.43
#